data_8c56b013757029aec90b50983ebed89a
#
_entry.id   8c56b013757029aec90b50983ebed89a
#
_cell.length_a   1.000
_cell.length_b   1.000
_cell.length_c   1.000
_cell.angle_alpha   90.00
_cell.angle_beta   90.00
_cell.angle_gamma   90.00
#
_symmetry.space_group_name_H-M   'P 1'
#
loop_
_entity.id
_entity.type
_entity.pdbx_description
1 polymer ?
#
loop_
_entity_poly.entity_id
_entity_poly.type
_entity_poly.pdbx_seq_one_letter_code
_entity_poly.pdbx_strand_id
1 'polypeptide(L)'
;MAKAIQKDQSVLTALGSSSSVRGAGEETIRRLYEQGTLRRYDKGESVLHAKKHTDHVCFLISGKVIEYNMTLQGKRKILFVLGEGALLNDCIVTNTPAIYCDTIETSSILLVPNDRFVEIMKEDYPFCQAVMKEQEKKYQRLIHQLKNSVGNINMDRKIAAKLWKLGRDFGIPRGNETEIDIDLSVTLLADMLGTSRENTSRLLTNMTEQGLIRHEKKRIIIRDMASLSHFYRTGL
;
A
#
# COMPACT_ATOMS: atom_id res chain seq x y z
N MET A 1 9.44 -5.49 -18.51
CA MET A 1 8.97 -6.88 -18.23
C MET A 1 9.64 -7.38 -16.97
N ALA A 2 8.84 -7.77 -15.98
CA ALA A 2 9.33 -8.30 -14.71
C ALA A 2 10.21 -9.54 -14.93
N LYS A 3 11.39 -9.57 -14.29
CA LYS A 3 12.36 -10.66 -14.44
C LYS A 3 12.28 -11.59 -13.22
N ALA A 4 12.26 -12.92 -13.47
CA ALA A 4 12.44 -13.89 -12.39
C ALA A 4 13.84 -13.73 -11.77
N ILE A 5 13.91 -13.78 -10.45
CA ILE A 5 15.16 -13.70 -9.69
C ILE A 5 15.24 -14.86 -8.70
N GLN A 6 16.46 -15.15 -8.25
CA GLN A 6 16.68 -16.22 -7.27
C GLN A 6 16.09 -15.83 -5.90
N LYS A 7 15.44 -16.78 -5.25
CA LYS A 7 14.93 -16.64 -3.88
C LYS A 7 16.06 -16.95 -2.88
N ASP A 8 16.13 -16.17 -1.82
CA ASP A 8 17.04 -16.37 -0.71
C ASP A 8 16.30 -16.33 0.63
N GLN A 9 17.03 -16.43 1.73
CA GLN A 9 16.47 -16.42 3.08
C GLN A 9 15.69 -15.15 3.42
N SER A 10 15.99 -14.01 2.78
CA SER A 10 15.28 -12.75 3.02
C SER A 10 13.81 -12.83 2.59
N VAL A 11 13.50 -13.61 1.54
CA VAL A 11 12.13 -13.85 1.08
C VAL A 11 11.31 -14.59 2.13
N LEU A 12 11.90 -15.62 2.76
CA LEU A 12 11.24 -16.35 3.86
C LEU A 12 10.98 -15.43 5.05
N THR A 13 11.94 -14.60 5.42
CA THR A 13 11.80 -13.64 6.52
C THR A 13 10.70 -12.61 6.23
N ALA A 14 10.69 -12.01 5.04
CA ALA A 14 9.67 -11.06 4.62
C ALA A 14 8.28 -11.71 4.56
N LEU A 15 8.19 -12.93 4.01
CA LEU A 15 6.93 -13.67 3.96
C LEU A 15 6.42 -13.99 5.38
N GLY A 16 7.29 -14.49 6.26
CA GLY A 16 6.95 -14.83 7.66
C GLY A 16 6.54 -13.61 8.50
N SER A 17 7.01 -12.41 8.16
CA SER A 17 6.60 -11.15 8.80
C SER A 17 5.24 -10.64 8.33
N SER A 18 4.71 -11.17 7.24
CA SER A 18 3.43 -10.75 6.67
C SER A 18 2.26 -11.04 7.61
N SER A 19 1.37 -10.06 7.77
CA SER A 19 0.14 -10.25 8.56
C SER A 19 -0.81 -11.29 7.95
N SER A 20 -0.71 -11.56 6.65
CA SER A 20 -1.52 -12.56 5.95
C SER A 20 -1.07 -14.00 6.19
N VAL A 21 0.09 -14.23 6.81
CA VAL A 21 0.53 -15.57 7.27
C VAL A 21 0.60 -15.69 8.79
N ARG A 22 0.07 -14.69 9.52
CA ARG A 22 0.12 -14.68 10.99
C ARG A 22 -0.65 -15.87 11.59
N GLY A 23 0.07 -16.75 12.25
CA GLY A 23 -0.46 -17.98 12.83
C GLY A 23 -0.48 -19.17 11.88
N ALA A 24 0.01 -19.01 10.65
CA ALA A 24 0.28 -20.13 9.74
C ALA A 24 1.40 -21.00 10.30
N GLY A 25 1.34 -22.30 10.01
CA GLY A 25 2.43 -23.22 10.32
C GLY A 25 3.71 -22.91 9.51
N GLU A 26 4.87 -23.30 10.05
CA GLU A 26 6.17 -23.14 9.35
C GLU A 26 6.14 -23.83 7.97
N GLU A 27 5.51 -25.01 7.89
CA GLU A 27 5.34 -25.75 6.65
C GLU A 27 4.55 -24.96 5.61
N THR A 28 3.51 -24.25 6.01
CA THR A 28 2.73 -23.36 5.13
C THR A 28 3.59 -22.26 4.53
N ILE A 29 4.41 -21.59 5.36
CA ILE A 29 5.32 -20.54 4.90
C ILE A 29 6.36 -21.12 3.95
N ARG A 30 6.89 -22.29 4.25
CA ARG A 30 7.84 -23.01 3.39
C ARG A 30 7.22 -23.36 2.04
N ARG A 31 6.01 -23.91 2.02
CA ARG A 31 5.28 -24.25 0.78
C ARG A 31 4.99 -23.04 -0.09
N LEU A 32 4.55 -21.92 0.51
CA LEU A 32 4.36 -20.65 -0.22
C LEU A 32 5.67 -20.19 -0.86
N TYR A 33 6.78 -20.27 -0.12
CA TYR A 33 8.10 -19.94 -0.64
C TYR A 33 8.52 -20.88 -1.78
N GLU A 34 8.42 -22.18 -1.61
CA GLU A 34 8.87 -23.18 -2.60
C GLU A 34 8.07 -23.10 -3.90
N GLN A 35 6.75 -23.00 -3.80
CA GLN A 35 5.84 -22.99 -4.93
C GLN A 35 5.75 -21.63 -5.63
N GLY A 36 6.12 -20.56 -4.94
CA GLY A 36 6.12 -19.22 -5.49
C GLY A 36 7.31 -18.95 -6.42
N THR A 37 7.14 -18.05 -7.35
CA THR A 37 8.22 -17.50 -8.20
C THR A 37 8.47 -16.06 -7.81
N LEU A 38 9.72 -15.73 -7.44
CA LEU A 38 10.10 -14.36 -7.14
C LEU A 38 10.38 -13.58 -8.43
N ARG A 39 9.75 -12.43 -8.58
CA ARG A 39 9.97 -11.53 -9.72
C ARG A 39 10.33 -10.13 -9.24
N ARG A 40 11.26 -9.51 -9.96
CA ARG A 40 11.62 -8.10 -9.80
C ARG A 40 10.84 -7.27 -10.81
N TYR A 41 10.27 -6.19 -10.31
CA TYR A 41 9.56 -5.16 -11.06
C TYR A 41 10.29 -3.84 -10.92
N ASP A 42 10.48 -3.13 -12.02
CA ASP A 42 11.01 -1.78 -11.98
C ASP A 42 9.91 -0.78 -11.60
N LYS A 43 10.31 0.43 -11.19
CA LYS A 43 9.35 1.49 -10.83
C LYS A 43 8.38 1.78 -11.98
N GLY A 44 7.09 1.78 -11.67
CA GLY A 44 6.00 2.05 -12.61
C GLY A 44 5.52 0.83 -13.39
N GLU A 45 6.04 -0.37 -13.11
CA GLU A 45 5.52 -1.60 -13.72
C GLU A 45 4.24 -2.05 -13.02
N SER A 46 3.31 -2.58 -13.83
CA SER A 46 2.02 -3.07 -13.35
C SER A 46 2.12 -4.53 -12.91
N VAL A 47 1.60 -4.80 -11.72
CA VAL A 47 1.55 -6.12 -11.08
C VAL A 47 0.18 -6.77 -11.29
N LEU A 48 -0.89 -6.01 -11.07
CA LEU A 48 -2.27 -6.45 -11.24
C LEU A 48 -3.04 -5.46 -12.12
N HIS A 49 -3.89 -6.01 -12.98
CA HIS A 49 -4.77 -5.23 -13.84
C HIS A 49 -6.22 -5.49 -13.47
N ALA A 50 -6.97 -4.43 -13.17
CA ALA A 50 -8.41 -4.56 -12.93
C ALA A 50 -9.13 -5.25 -14.09
N LYS A 51 -10.04 -6.14 -13.75
CA LYS A 51 -10.87 -6.91 -14.70
C LYS A 51 -10.10 -7.88 -15.62
N LYS A 52 -8.80 -8.09 -15.39
CA LYS A 52 -8.02 -9.12 -16.08
C LYS A 52 -7.79 -10.29 -15.13
N HIS A 53 -8.00 -11.50 -15.64
CA HIS A 53 -7.70 -12.71 -14.89
C HIS A 53 -6.22 -12.76 -14.47
N THR A 54 -5.95 -13.27 -13.26
CA THR A 54 -4.62 -13.52 -12.73
C THR A 54 -4.52 -14.94 -12.19
N ASP A 55 -3.45 -15.63 -12.58
CA ASP A 55 -3.20 -17.01 -12.14
C ASP A 55 -2.39 -17.10 -10.85
N HIS A 56 -2.08 -15.95 -10.24
CA HIS A 56 -1.18 -15.88 -9.09
C HIS A 56 -1.73 -15.02 -7.97
N VAL A 57 -1.42 -15.43 -6.75
CA VAL A 57 -1.50 -14.60 -5.55
C VAL A 57 -0.13 -13.96 -5.32
N CYS A 58 -0.12 -12.65 -5.06
CA CYS A 58 1.07 -11.81 -5.07
C CYS A 58 1.39 -11.31 -3.66
N PHE A 59 2.59 -11.61 -3.14
CA PHE A 59 3.12 -11.05 -1.91
C PHE A 59 4.24 -10.06 -2.21
N LEU A 60 4.15 -8.86 -1.66
CA LEU A 60 5.21 -7.87 -1.75
C LEU A 60 6.33 -8.22 -0.77
N ILE A 61 7.47 -8.63 -1.29
CA ILE A 61 8.64 -9.04 -0.49
C ILE A 61 9.52 -7.84 -0.16
N SER A 62 9.69 -6.92 -1.10
CA SER A 62 10.41 -5.67 -0.86
C SER A 62 9.91 -4.56 -1.79
N GLY A 63 10.12 -3.31 -1.39
CA GLY A 63 9.68 -2.15 -2.14
C GLY A 63 8.29 -1.68 -1.75
N LYS A 64 7.67 -0.86 -2.63
CA LYS A 64 6.36 -0.26 -2.37
C LYS A 64 5.52 -0.24 -3.63
N VAL A 65 4.21 -0.49 -3.46
CA VAL A 65 3.22 -0.46 -4.54
C VAL A 65 2.04 0.43 -4.18
N ILE A 66 1.30 0.83 -5.20
CA ILE A 66 -0.01 1.48 -5.05
C ILE A 66 -1.10 0.59 -5.59
N GLU A 67 -2.20 0.50 -4.85
CA GLU A 67 -3.46 -0.03 -5.34
C GLU A 67 -4.38 1.14 -5.68
N TYR A 68 -4.94 1.12 -6.88
CA TYR A 68 -5.75 2.22 -7.38
C TYR A 68 -6.88 1.75 -8.28
N ASN A 69 -7.84 2.65 -8.53
CA ASN A 69 -8.84 2.46 -9.57
C ASN A 69 -8.91 3.72 -10.45
N MET A 70 -9.57 3.60 -11.60
CA MET A 70 -9.72 4.68 -12.55
C MET A 70 -11.19 5.07 -12.66
N THR A 71 -11.46 6.38 -12.69
CA THR A 71 -12.80 6.90 -13.01
C THR A 71 -13.08 6.70 -14.50
N LEU A 72 -14.35 6.86 -14.89
CA LEU A 72 -14.76 6.83 -16.31
C LEU A 72 -14.02 7.88 -17.16
N GLN A 73 -13.57 8.98 -16.56
CA GLN A 73 -12.80 10.05 -17.21
C GLN A 73 -11.28 9.76 -17.22
N GLY A 74 -10.86 8.55 -16.83
CA GLY A 74 -9.45 8.15 -16.80
C GLY A 74 -8.64 8.74 -15.64
N LYS A 75 -9.25 9.40 -14.66
CA LYS A 75 -8.55 9.90 -13.47
C LYS A 75 -8.25 8.75 -12.52
N ARG A 76 -7.00 8.66 -12.09
CA ARG A 76 -6.55 7.67 -11.11
C ARG A 76 -6.96 8.09 -9.69
N LYS A 77 -7.48 7.14 -8.92
CA LYS A 77 -7.73 7.28 -7.49
C LYS A 77 -6.96 6.21 -6.74
N ILE A 78 -5.92 6.61 -6.01
CA ILE A 78 -5.14 5.70 -5.19
C ILE A 78 -5.90 5.38 -3.91
N LEU A 79 -6.10 4.10 -3.68
CA LEU A 79 -6.81 3.55 -2.53
C LEU A 79 -5.82 3.24 -1.40
N PHE A 80 -4.72 2.55 -1.74
CA PHE A 80 -3.70 2.13 -0.78
C PHE A 80 -2.30 2.38 -1.31
N VAL A 81 -1.37 2.65 -0.39
CA VAL A 81 0.06 2.42 -0.54
C VAL A 81 0.38 1.23 0.34
N LEU A 82 1.07 0.25 -0.20
CA LEU A 82 1.43 -0.98 0.48
C LEU A 82 2.95 -1.15 0.45
N GLY A 83 3.49 -1.67 1.54
CA GLY A 83 4.89 -2.00 1.74
C GLY A 83 5.11 -3.49 1.94
N GLU A 84 6.32 -3.84 2.30
CA GLU A 84 6.77 -5.21 2.56
C GLU A 84 5.78 -6.02 3.41
N GLY A 85 5.62 -7.30 3.07
CA GLY A 85 4.69 -8.21 3.70
C GLY A 85 3.22 -8.09 3.24
N ALA A 86 2.90 -7.16 2.33
CA ALA A 86 1.51 -7.00 1.88
C ALA A 86 1.08 -8.11 0.92
N LEU A 87 -0.13 -8.62 1.12
CA LEU A 87 -0.87 -9.42 0.15
C LEU A 87 -1.58 -8.47 -0.82
N LEU A 88 -1.25 -8.54 -2.11
CA LEU A 88 -1.67 -7.54 -3.09
C LEU A 88 -3.05 -7.84 -3.71
N ASN A 89 -3.45 -9.12 -3.80
CA ASN A 89 -4.72 -9.48 -4.41
C ASN A 89 -5.92 -9.04 -3.55
N ASP A 90 -6.92 -8.45 -4.19
CA ASP A 90 -8.24 -8.18 -3.63
C ASP A 90 -9.25 -9.30 -3.92
N CYS A 91 -8.88 -10.25 -4.80
CA CYS A 91 -9.68 -11.39 -5.22
C CYS A 91 -8.82 -12.66 -5.25
N ILE A 92 -9.04 -13.57 -4.32
CA ILE A 92 -8.30 -14.84 -4.27
C ILE A 92 -9.09 -15.97 -4.92
N VAL A 93 -10.41 -15.97 -4.73
CA VAL A 93 -11.28 -17.03 -5.23
C VAL A 93 -11.72 -16.81 -6.68
N THR A 94 -12.01 -15.56 -7.06
CA THR A 94 -12.51 -15.24 -8.40
C THR A 94 -11.38 -14.97 -9.41
N ASN A 95 -10.15 -14.77 -8.95
CA ASN A 95 -8.96 -14.51 -9.77
C ASN A 95 -9.09 -13.33 -10.74
N THR A 96 -10.03 -12.42 -10.49
CA THR A 96 -10.26 -11.24 -11.33
C THR A 96 -10.25 -10.00 -10.46
N PRO A 97 -9.11 -9.29 -10.34
CA PRO A 97 -8.97 -8.11 -9.51
C PRO A 97 -9.96 -7.01 -9.88
N ALA A 98 -10.51 -6.32 -8.89
CA ALA A 98 -11.29 -5.11 -9.08
C ALA A 98 -10.42 -3.84 -9.16
N ILE A 99 -9.14 -3.96 -8.82
CA ILE A 99 -8.17 -2.85 -8.72
C ILE A 99 -6.96 -3.07 -9.61
N TYR A 100 -6.24 -1.97 -9.88
CA TYR A 100 -4.90 -1.99 -10.45
C TYR A 100 -3.87 -1.97 -9.32
N CYS A 101 -2.70 -2.57 -9.56
CA CYS A 101 -1.55 -2.50 -8.65
C CYS A 101 -0.29 -2.21 -9.44
N ASP A 102 0.36 -1.08 -9.17
CA ASP A 102 1.61 -0.67 -9.81
C ASP A 102 2.69 -0.41 -8.77
N THR A 103 3.94 -0.68 -9.13
CA THR A 103 5.10 -0.37 -8.31
C THR A 103 5.41 1.13 -8.32
N ILE A 104 5.78 1.71 -7.17
CA ILE A 104 6.24 3.11 -7.07
C ILE A 104 7.74 3.24 -6.84
N GLU A 105 8.41 2.12 -6.64
CA GLU A 105 9.87 1.95 -6.62
C GLU A 105 10.20 0.54 -7.10
N THR A 106 11.48 0.22 -7.30
CA THR A 106 11.89 -1.16 -7.61
C THR A 106 11.42 -2.09 -6.50
N SER A 107 10.69 -3.14 -6.87
CA SER A 107 10.01 -4.03 -5.93
C SER A 107 10.24 -5.50 -6.29
N SER A 108 10.30 -6.35 -5.27
CA SER A 108 10.34 -7.81 -5.44
C SER A 108 9.02 -8.41 -4.98
N ILE A 109 8.40 -9.23 -5.82
CA ILE A 109 7.08 -9.80 -5.57
C ILE A 109 7.15 -11.31 -5.74
N LEU A 110 6.68 -12.03 -4.75
CA LEU A 110 6.50 -13.48 -4.79
C LEU A 110 5.13 -13.79 -5.39
N LEU A 111 5.12 -14.52 -6.50
CA LEU A 111 3.95 -14.94 -7.25
C LEU A 111 3.68 -16.40 -6.95
N VAL A 112 2.68 -16.70 -6.15
CA VAL A 112 2.25 -18.06 -5.81
C VAL A 112 1.10 -18.46 -6.74
N PRO A 113 1.15 -19.60 -7.45
CA PRO A 113 0.03 -20.05 -8.27
C PRO A 113 -1.25 -20.12 -7.46
N ASN A 114 -2.35 -19.62 -8.01
CA ASN A 114 -3.60 -19.45 -7.25
C ASN A 114 -4.18 -20.79 -6.77
N ASP A 115 -4.14 -21.83 -7.61
CA ASP A 115 -4.58 -23.18 -7.26
C ASP A 115 -3.82 -23.72 -6.04
N ARG A 116 -2.50 -23.53 -6.00
CA ARG A 116 -1.63 -23.93 -4.89
C ARG A 116 -1.89 -23.13 -3.62
N PHE A 117 -2.10 -21.82 -3.78
CA PHE A 117 -2.44 -20.96 -2.67
C PHE A 117 -3.76 -21.39 -2.00
N VAL A 118 -4.80 -21.65 -2.81
CA VAL A 118 -6.11 -22.12 -2.32
C VAL A 118 -6.00 -23.52 -1.69
N GLU A 119 -5.18 -24.42 -2.23
CA GLU A 119 -4.90 -25.72 -1.63
C GLU A 119 -4.30 -25.59 -0.23
N ILE A 120 -3.27 -24.75 -0.09
CA ILE A 120 -2.64 -24.46 1.22
C ILE A 120 -3.67 -23.86 2.20
N MET A 121 -4.52 -22.95 1.75
CA MET A 121 -5.59 -22.39 2.61
C MET A 121 -6.59 -23.42 3.10
N LYS A 122 -6.86 -24.49 2.34
CA LYS A 122 -7.75 -25.58 2.77
C LYS A 122 -7.12 -26.45 3.85
N GLU A 123 -5.80 -26.62 3.80
CA GLU A 123 -5.06 -27.50 4.70
C GLU A 123 -4.65 -26.80 6.01
N ASP A 124 -4.42 -25.49 5.97
CA ASP A 124 -4.03 -24.66 7.13
C ASP A 124 -5.11 -23.62 7.43
N TYR A 125 -6.00 -23.95 8.36
CA TYR A 125 -7.11 -23.08 8.76
C TYR A 125 -6.63 -21.76 9.43
N PRO A 126 -5.62 -21.73 10.33
CA PRO A 126 -5.02 -20.49 10.81
C PRO A 126 -4.51 -19.57 9.70
N PHE A 127 -3.89 -20.13 8.67
CA PHE A 127 -3.49 -19.36 7.49
C PHE A 127 -4.69 -18.78 6.74
N CYS A 128 -5.71 -19.60 6.47
CA CYS A 128 -6.96 -19.14 5.86
C CYS A 128 -7.58 -17.97 6.63
N GLN A 129 -7.66 -18.08 7.97
CA GLN A 129 -8.16 -17.00 8.82
C GLN A 129 -7.29 -15.73 8.73
N ALA A 130 -5.97 -15.85 8.65
CA ALA A 130 -5.09 -14.69 8.52
C ALA A 130 -5.31 -13.95 7.20
N VAL A 131 -5.45 -14.69 6.10
CA VAL A 131 -5.80 -14.13 4.78
C VAL A 131 -7.16 -13.41 4.83
N MET A 132 -8.18 -14.04 5.40
CA MET A 132 -9.50 -13.41 5.55
C MET A 132 -9.43 -12.11 6.36
N LYS A 133 -8.72 -12.11 7.48
CA LYS A 133 -8.52 -10.92 8.32
C LYS A 133 -7.84 -9.78 7.55
N GLU A 134 -6.89 -10.08 6.66
CA GLU A 134 -6.28 -9.06 5.80
C GLU A 134 -7.28 -8.46 4.81
N GLN A 135 -8.14 -9.28 4.19
CA GLN A 135 -9.19 -8.79 3.31
C GLN A 135 -10.21 -7.92 4.07
N GLU A 136 -10.62 -8.35 5.26
CA GLU A 136 -11.50 -7.57 6.14
C GLU A 136 -10.90 -6.20 6.50
N LYS A 137 -9.60 -6.14 6.82
CA LYS A 137 -8.91 -4.87 7.09
C LYS A 137 -8.91 -3.95 5.86
N LYS A 138 -8.63 -4.48 4.66
CA LYS A 138 -8.72 -3.69 3.41
C LYS A 138 -10.14 -3.15 3.23
N TYR A 139 -11.16 -3.98 3.42
CA TYR A 139 -12.56 -3.59 3.32
C TYR A 139 -12.93 -2.49 4.35
N GLN A 140 -12.59 -2.66 5.62
CA GLN A 140 -12.83 -1.65 6.65
C GLN A 140 -12.15 -0.31 6.34
N ARG A 141 -10.91 -0.35 5.79
CA ARG A 141 -10.19 0.86 5.36
C ARG A 141 -10.91 1.56 4.20
N LEU A 142 -11.49 0.82 3.26
CA LEU A 142 -12.29 1.38 2.16
C LEU A 142 -13.57 2.04 2.67
N ILE A 143 -14.29 1.40 3.61
CA ILE A 143 -15.48 1.99 4.25
C ILE A 143 -15.11 3.30 4.96
N HIS A 144 -13.98 3.32 5.67
CA HIS A 144 -13.49 4.53 6.32
C HIS A 144 -13.16 5.66 5.31
N GLN A 145 -12.56 5.31 4.18
CA GLN A 145 -12.29 6.29 3.12
C GLN A 145 -13.59 6.81 2.50
N LEU A 146 -14.57 5.94 2.25
CA LEU A 146 -15.88 6.32 1.73
C LEU A 146 -16.60 7.28 2.68
N LYS A 147 -16.68 6.95 3.97
CA LYS A 147 -17.27 7.82 5.00
C LYS A 147 -16.63 9.21 5.01
N ASN A 148 -15.30 9.28 4.90
CA ASN A 148 -14.57 10.54 4.89
C ASN A 148 -14.66 11.31 3.56
N SER A 149 -15.19 10.69 2.49
CA SER A 149 -15.41 11.35 1.21
C SER A 149 -16.73 12.12 1.16
N VAL A 150 -17.72 11.73 1.96
CA VAL A 150 -19.08 12.30 1.95
C VAL A 150 -19.20 13.54 2.86
N GLY A 151 -18.28 13.73 3.82
CA GLY A 151 -18.32 14.88 4.72
C GLY A 151 -17.62 16.13 4.16
N ASN A 152 -18.05 17.32 4.60
CA ASN A 152 -17.41 18.62 4.32
C ASN A 152 -16.07 18.78 5.10
N ILE A 153 -15.22 17.74 5.09
CA ILE A 153 -13.89 17.85 5.70
C ILE A 153 -13.03 18.74 4.80
N ASN A 154 -12.51 19.83 5.36
CA ASN A 154 -11.58 20.73 4.68
C ASN A 154 -10.40 19.92 4.07
N MET A 155 -9.98 20.30 2.88
CA MET A 155 -8.90 19.65 2.14
C MET A 155 -7.56 19.70 2.89
N ASP A 156 -7.30 20.75 3.68
CA ASP A 156 -6.11 20.83 4.55
C ASP A 156 -6.10 19.70 5.59
N ARG A 157 -7.24 19.39 6.18
CA ARG A 157 -7.36 18.26 7.12
C ARG A 157 -7.23 16.91 6.42
N LYS A 158 -7.73 16.78 5.18
CA LYS A 158 -7.60 15.55 4.37
C LYS A 158 -6.14 15.25 4.03
N ILE A 159 -5.39 16.27 3.59
CA ILE A 159 -3.96 16.09 3.29
C ILE A 159 -3.16 15.80 4.55
N ALA A 160 -3.41 16.50 5.66
CA ALA A 160 -2.77 16.27 6.94
C ALA A 160 -2.99 14.83 7.45
N ALA A 161 -4.22 14.32 7.40
CA ALA A 161 -4.56 12.96 7.76
C ALA A 161 -3.85 11.93 6.84
N LYS A 162 -3.73 12.22 5.53
CA LYS A 162 -3.03 11.37 4.58
C LYS A 162 -1.52 11.33 4.89
N LEU A 163 -0.90 12.48 5.12
CA LEU A 163 0.53 12.57 5.45
C LEU A 163 0.83 11.93 6.81
N TRP A 164 -0.01 12.16 7.81
CA TRP A 164 0.12 11.49 9.11
C TRP A 164 0.10 9.97 8.97
N LYS A 165 -0.86 9.45 8.18
CA LYS A 165 -0.95 8.01 7.92
C LYS A 165 0.29 7.47 7.21
N LEU A 166 0.79 8.17 6.18
CA LEU A 166 2.01 7.78 5.47
C LEU A 166 3.23 7.85 6.38
N GLY A 167 3.33 8.87 7.24
CA GLY A 167 4.39 8.98 8.24
C GLY A 167 4.36 7.85 9.27
N ARG A 168 3.17 7.41 9.69
CA ARG A 168 3.02 6.26 10.59
C ARG A 168 3.39 4.93 9.93
N ASP A 169 2.98 4.73 8.66
CA ASP A 169 3.11 3.45 7.94
C ASP A 169 4.50 3.31 7.28
N PHE A 170 5.14 4.43 6.89
CA PHE A 170 6.40 4.48 6.13
C PHE A 170 7.37 5.55 6.63
N GLY A 171 7.26 5.96 7.88
CA GLY A 171 8.10 7.01 8.45
C GLY A 171 9.45 6.49 8.92
N ILE A 172 10.50 7.22 8.58
CA ILE A 172 11.84 7.04 9.13
C ILE A 172 12.09 8.16 10.14
N PRO A 173 12.36 7.85 11.42
CA PRO A 173 12.66 8.87 12.42
C PRO A 173 13.94 9.64 12.07
N ARG A 174 13.87 10.97 12.20
CA ARG A 174 15.02 11.90 12.07
C ARG A 174 15.04 12.87 13.25
N GLY A 175 15.58 12.43 14.38
CA GLY A 175 15.45 13.17 15.63
C GLY A 175 13.97 13.29 16.06
N ASN A 176 13.47 14.52 16.17
CA ASN A 176 12.06 14.78 16.50
C ASN A 176 11.13 14.79 15.27
N GLU A 177 11.70 14.72 14.07
CA GLU A 177 10.97 14.73 12.80
C GLU A 177 10.77 13.32 12.27
N THR A 178 9.82 13.17 11.34
CA THR A 178 9.57 11.90 10.64
C THR A 178 9.60 12.12 9.13
N GLU A 179 10.57 11.54 8.44
CA GLU A 179 10.58 11.54 6.97
C GLU A 179 9.72 10.41 6.44
N ILE A 180 8.82 10.73 5.49
CA ILE A 180 8.04 9.72 4.79
C ILE A 180 8.94 9.07 3.73
N ASP A 181 9.25 7.78 3.88
CA ASP A 181 10.09 7.01 2.95
C ASP A 181 9.32 6.60 1.69
N ILE A 182 8.81 7.58 0.99
CA ILE A 182 8.16 7.44 -0.31
C ILE A 182 8.53 8.67 -1.15
N ASP A 183 8.85 8.46 -2.43
CA ASP A 183 8.97 9.54 -3.41
C ASP A 183 7.58 10.14 -3.71
N LEU A 184 7.13 11.05 -2.85
CA LEU A 184 5.81 11.68 -2.95
C LEU A 184 5.84 12.86 -3.93
N SER A 185 5.61 12.59 -5.21
CA SER A 185 5.32 13.68 -6.15
C SER A 185 3.98 14.32 -5.84
N VAL A 186 3.83 15.61 -6.18
CA VAL A 186 2.55 16.33 -6.04
C VAL A 186 1.41 15.61 -6.78
N THR A 187 1.70 15.03 -7.95
CA THR A 187 0.73 14.22 -8.72
C THR A 187 0.31 12.96 -7.97
N LEU A 188 1.26 12.21 -7.40
CA LEU A 188 0.96 11.00 -6.63
C LEU A 188 0.07 11.34 -5.42
N LEU A 189 0.35 12.44 -4.73
CA LEU A 189 -0.44 12.88 -3.60
C LEU A 189 -1.84 13.39 -4.03
N ALA A 190 -1.92 14.09 -5.17
CA ALA A 190 -3.19 14.51 -5.76
C ALA A 190 -4.10 13.31 -6.09
N ASP A 191 -3.53 12.25 -6.67
CA ASP A 191 -4.23 10.99 -6.94
C ASP A 191 -4.73 10.31 -5.65
N MET A 192 -3.97 10.40 -4.56
CA MET A 192 -4.39 9.89 -3.24
C MET A 192 -5.55 10.71 -2.64
N LEU A 193 -5.51 12.03 -2.81
CA LEU A 193 -6.52 12.94 -2.28
C LEU A 193 -7.78 12.99 -3.15
N GLY A 194 -7.66 12.69 -4.45
CA GLY A 194 -8.74 12.84 -5.43
C GLY A 194 -8.99 14.31 -5.77
N THR A 195 -7.94 15.12 -5.86
CA THR A 195 -7.99 16.56 -6.20
C THR A 195 -7.00 16.89 -7.31
N SER A 196 -6.94 18.16 -7.75
CA SER A 196 -5.98 18.56 -8.77
C SER A 196 -4.57 18.72 -8.22
N ARG A 197 -3.56 18.65 -9.11
CA ARG A 197 -2.16 18.87 -8.78
C ARG A 197 -1.93 20.28 -8.23
N GLU A 198 -2.57 21.30 -8.83
CA GLU A 198 -2.47 22.71 -8.43
C GLU A 198 -2.99 22.90 -7.01
N ASN A 199 -4.17 22.32 -6.71
CA ASN A 199 -4.74 22.39 -5.37
C ASN A 199 -3.85 21.66 -4.33
N THR A 200 -3.31 20.51 -4.69
CA THR A 200 -2.38 19.77 -3.82
C THR A 200 -1.10 20.55 -3.55
N SER A 201 -0.54 21.22 -4.58
CA SER A 201 0.64 22.07 -4.42
C SER A 201 0.37 23.22 -3.44
N ARG A 202 -0.77 23.91 -3.58
CA ARG A 202 -1.18 24.98 -2.66
C ARG A 202 -1.35 24.49 -1.23
N LEU A 203 -1.95 23.30 -1.03
CA LEU A 203 -2.11 22.68 0.29
C LEU A 203 -0.75 22.38 0.94
N LEU A 204 0.21 21.84 0.18
CA LEU A 204 1.56 21.57 0.68
C LEU A 204 2.29 22.86 1.08
N THR A 205 2.16 23.94 0.30
CA THR A 205 2.72 25.25 0.64
C THR A 205 2.13 25.76 1.95
N ASN A 206 0.80 25.76 2.11
CA ASN A 206 0.15 26.18 3.35
C ASN A 206 0.64 25.40 4.56
N MET A 207 0.76 24.06 4.46
CA MET A 207 1.23 23.24 5.56
C MET A 207 2.70 23.50 5.90
N THR A 208 3.52 23.85 4.91
CA THR A 208 4.92 24.24 5.12
C THR A 208 5.01 25.58 5.84
N GLU A 209 4.20 26.57 5.43
CA GLU A 209 4.12 27.90 6.07
C GLU A 209 3.63 27.81 7.53
N GLN A 210 2.71 26.89 7.81
CA GLN A 210 2.24 26.58 9.17
C GLN A 210 3.27 25.80 10.00
N GLY A 211 4.40 25.42 9.43
CA GLY A 211 5.45 24.69 10.13
C GLY A 211 5.11 23.23 10.45
N LEU A 212 4.06 22.65 9.86
CA LEU A 212 3.65 21.27 10.11
C LEU A 212 4.54 20.26 9.36
N ILE A 213 5.04 20.64 8.17
CA ILE A 213 5.89 19.81 7.33
C ILE A 213 7.04 20.62 6.74
N ARG A 214 8.04 19.89 6.21
CA ARG A 214 8.98 20.40 5.20
C ARG A 214 8.78 19.60 3.92
N HIS A 215 8.76 20.27 2.79
CA HIS A 215 8.62 19.65 1.47
C HIS A 215 9.88 19.92 0.65
N GLU A 216 10.67 18.89 0.43
CA GLU A 216 11.96 18.95 -0.25
C GLU A 216 11.93 18.04 -1.49
N LYS A 217 11.71 18.62 -2.68
CA LYS A 217 11.57 17.88 -3.95
C LYS A 217 10.43 16.86 -3.90
N LYS A 218 10.75 15.58 -3.70
CA LYS A 218 9.76 14.47 -3.57
C LYS A 218 9.69 13.89 -2.17
N ARG A 219 10.41 14.46 -1.21
CA ARG A 219 10.42 14.04 0.19
C ARG A 219 9.57 14.98 1.02
N ILE A 220 8.78 14.41 1.89
CA ILE A 220 7.97 15.16 2.87
C ILE A 220 8.44 14.71 4.25
N ILE A 221 8.80 15.70 5.06
CA ILE A 221 9.25 15.53 6.43
C ILE A 221 8.19 16.14 7.35
N ILE A 222 7.61 15.34 8.21
CA ILE A 222 6.66 15.76 9.22
C ILE A 222 7.48 16.25 10.42
N ARG A 223 7.29 17.50 10.84
CA ARG A 223 8.07 18.09 11.93
C ARG A 223 7.72 17.48 13.29
N ASP A 224 6.43 17.24 13.51
CA ASP A 224 5.93 16.56 14.69
C ASP A 224 4.64 15.79 14.36
N MET A 225 4.64 14.48 14.61
CA MET A 225 3.51 13.60 14.34
C MET A 225 2.30 13.92 15.23
N ALA A 226 2.52 14.39 16.46
CA ALA A 226 1.44 14.73 17.38
C ALA A 226 0.74 16.02 16.94
N SER A 227 1.49 17.06 16.58
CA SER A 227 0.96 18.33 16.05
C SER A 227 0.18 18.09 14.75
N LEU A 228 0.72 17.29 13.82
CA LEU A 228 0.01 16.95 12.59
C LEU A 228 -1.29 16.16 12.89
N SER A 229 -1.25 15.26 13.89
CA SER A 229 -2.43 14.53 14.36
C SER A 229 -3.49 15.48 14.94
N HIS A 230 -3.08 16.45 15.74
CA HIS A 230 -3.97 17.46 16.29
C HIS A 230 -4.62 18.27 15.19
N PHE A 231 -3.82 18.81 14.27
CA PHE A 231 -4.30 19.61 13.14
C PHE A 231 -5.35 18.86 12.28
N TYR A 232 -5.14 17.62 11.90
CA TYR A 232 -6.14 16.93 11.07
C TYR A 232 -7.45 16.65 11.81
N ARG A 233 -7.42 16.56 13.16
CA ARG A 233 -8.63 16.33 13.97
C ARG A 233 -9.42 17.61 14.22
N THR A 234 -8.74 18.69 14.53
CA THR A 234 -9.35 19.95 14.97
C THR A 234 -9.38 21.02 13.87
N GLY A 235 -8.38 21.05 13.00
CA GLY A 235 -8.15 22.12 12.03
C GLY A 235 -7.39 23.31 12.62
N LEU A 236 -6.86 23.16 13.84
CA LEU A 236 -6.12 24.18 14.60
C LEU A 236 -4.68 23.73 14.82
#